data_1181dd4b60426abe52d83a458c065658
#
_entry.id   1181dd4b60426abe52d83a458c065658
#
_cell.length_a   1.000
_cell.length_b   1.000
_cell.length_c   1.000
_cell.angle_alpha   90.00
_cell.angle_beta   90.00
_cell.angle_gamma   90.00
#
_symmetry.space_group_name_H-M   'P 1'
#
loop_
_entity.id
_entity.type
_entity.pdbx_description
1 polymer ?
#
loop_
_entity_poly.entity_id
_entity_poly.type
_entity_poly.pdbx_seq_one_letter_code
_entity_poly.pdbx_strand_id
1 'polypeptide(L)'
;MPGASLGSHGSISGVLMEAAPAPKPAWPLWKLVLLALPQMSVQVLWCFIGPNAVPYMMHLGVGPTLATLNNVAGPTTGFFTGPLIGAWSDRLTCRWGRRRPIILGGLVSTCVAGLLFSGSSRIFSGQAAQIAFAVPMYWTLDVTVNVLQTPFRALVSDLASKEQQVPMQVVFVLMMAIGNFIGYSLMQIWPVPVEHMLELMLMICALNVLCIGLQLLIAKEEPLVLADAGGDACCSAVTTIVRSVRGMPRIFYHLAFVQCLVWIGNTAWTYYGEQWFANSVYGGDQHAPKHSPAWTAYADGVAAFSLGGQLRSGLQLLSALVIIALLLLTRARPRLVYAPCIYLGAVVSFLAALVVGHSRVLAIACLTVSIMPETGTFAIPFGLIATLNKRAEEEGRQVSTALQMAMLNACVTVGQEVCHLALSVIEHRMELKAALPCVFILAGVALSLGGASALCLDDSPATSAGRQAASGKEGESG
;
A
#
# COMPACT_ATOMS: atom_id res chain seq x y z
N MET A 1 65.70 9.75 -50.46
CA MET A 1 64.63 10.23 -51.34
C MET A 1 63.65 9.14 -51.58
N PRO A 2 62.38 9.42 -51.76
CA PRO A 2 61.31 9.65 -50.73
C PRO A 2 60.20 8.64 -50.94
N GLY A 3 59.25 8.60 -50.01
CA GLY A 3 57.98 7.98 -50.26
C GLY A 3 57.25 7.60 -48.96
N ALA A 4 56.69 8.57 -48.31
CA ALA A 4 55.70 8.34 -47.26
C ALA A 4 54.38 8.00 -47.90
N SER A 5 53.74 6.91 -47.45
CA SER A 5 52.31 6.66 -47.68
C SER A 5 51.60 6.54 -46.37
N LEU A 6 50.69 7.47 -46.16
CA LEU A 6 49.74 7.57 -45.03
C LEU A 6 48.80 6.36 -45.07
N GLY A 7 48.86 5.57 -44.01
CA GLY A 7 47.86 4.54 -43.71
C GLY A 7 46.57 5.13 -43.15
N SER A 8 45.48 4.73 -43.75
CA SER A 8 44.12 5.10 -43.41
C SER A 8 43.73 4.64 -41.99
N HIS A 9 43.26 5.57 -41.18
CA HIS A 9 42.55 5.28 -39.92
C HIS A 9 41.22 4.58 -40.23
N GLY A 10 41.19 3.27 -40.02
CA GLY A 10 39.96 2.50 -39.87
C GLY A 10 39.30 2.77 -38.53
N SER A 11 38.27 3.56 -38.54
CA SER A 11 37.36 3.73 -37.41
C SER A 11 36.63 2.41 -37.16
N ILE A 12 37.01 1.69 -36.11
CA ILE A 12 36.25 0.56 -35.60
C ILE A 12 35.32 1.09 -34.50
N SER A 13 34.24 1.70 -34.86
CA SER A 13 33.07 1.91 -33.99
C SER A 13 32.18 0.66 -34.04
N GLY A 14 32.69 -0.45 -33.54
CA GLY A 14 31.89 -1.60 -33.19
C GLY A 14 31.17 -1.35 -31.87
N VAL A 15 30.08 -0.59 -31.92
CA VAL A 15 29.09 -0.62 -30.84
C VAL A 15 28.53 -2.04 -30.87
N LEU A 16 28.99 -2.88 -29.94
CA LEU A 16 28.31 -4.11 -29.63
C LEU A 16 26.88 -3.73 -29.22
N MET A 17 25.94 -3.82 -30.15
CA MET A 17 24.51 -3.85 -29.82
C MET A 17 24.31 -5.07 -28.92
N GLU A 18 24.24 -4.81 -27.62
CA GLU A 18 23.84 -5.80 -26.62
C GLU A 18 22.50 -6.35 -27.11
N ALA A 19 22.48 -7.61 -27.51
CA ALA A 19 21.28 -8.25 -28.03
C ALA A 19 20.19 -8.10 -26.98
N ALA A 20 19.06 -7.50 -27.37
CA ALA A 20 17.92 -7.34 -26.48
C ALA A 20 17.59 -8.69 -25.85
N PRO A 21 17.45 -8.79 -24.52
CA PRO A 21 17.20 -10.05 -23.85
C PRO A 21 15.99 -10.74 -24.48
N ALA A 22 16.11 -12.04 -24.73
CA ALA A 22 15.06 -12.83 -25.36
C ALA A 22 13.72 -12.63 -24.63
N PRO A 23 12.61 -12.51 -25.36
CA PRO A 23 11.29 -12.28 -24.75
C PRO A 23 10.98 -13.43 -23.77
N LYS A 24 10.65 -13.07 -22.54
CA LYS A 24 10.29 -14.07 -21.51
C LYS A 24 9.02 -14.81 -21.94
N PRO A 25 8.97 -16.14 -21.80
CA PRO A 25 7.78 -16.90 -22.14
C PRO A 25 6.60 -16.47 -21.27
N ALA A 26 5.41 -16.37 -21.86
CA ALA A 26 4.19 -16.03 -21.15
C ALA A 26 3.81 -17.18 -20.19
N TRP A 27 3.52 -16.84 -18.94
CA TRP A 27 3.08 -17.79 -17.93
C TRP A 27 1.57 -18.06 -18.05
N PRO A 28 1.11 -19.31 -17.87
CA PRO A 28 -0.32 -19.57 -17.83
C PRO A 28 -0.98 -18.90 -16.62
N LEU A 29 -2.26 -18.51 -16.74
CA LEU A 29 -2.98 -17.72 -15.74
C LEU A 29 -2.92 -18.33 -14.34
N TRP A 30 -3.07 -19.67 -14.21
CA TRP A 30 -3.00 -20.33 -12.92
C TRP A 30 -1.66 -20.16 -12.20
N LYS A 31 -0.54 -20.12 -12.95
CA LYS A 31 0.78 -19.85 -12.36
C LYS A 31 0.90 -18.39 -11.91
N LEU A 32 0.33 -17.44 -12.65
CA LEU A 32 0.28 -16.03 -12.24
C LEU A 32 -0.51 -15.87 -10.94
N VAL A 33 -1.64 -16.58 -10.80
CA VAL A 33 -2.42 -16.61 -9.58
C VAL A 33 -1.60 -17.16 -8.40
N LEU A 34 -0.90 -18.29 -8.58
CA LEU A 34 -0.05 -18.85 -7.54
C LEU A 34 1.13 -17.95 -7.15
N LEU A 35 1.72 -17.25 -8.13
CA LEU A 35 2.76 -16.25 -7.85
C LEU A 35 2.23 -15.04 -7.06
N ALA A 36 0.94 -14.74 -7.15
CA ALA A 36 0.30 -13.63 -6.45
C ALA A 36 -0.27 -14.00 -5.07
N LEU A 37 -0.32 -15.27 -4.70
CA LEU A 37 -0.85 -15.73 -3.39
C LEU A 37 -0.24 -15.01 -2.17
N PRO A 38 1.06 -14.67 -2.14
CA PRO A 38 1.62 -13.89 -1.04
C PRO A 38 0.92 -12.54 -0.82
N GLN A 39 0.43 -11.90 -1.88
CA GLN A 39 -0.32 -10.65 -1.74
C GLN A 39 -1.61 -10.86 -0.93
N MET A 40 -2.31 -11.99 -1.14
CA MET A 40 -3.50 -12.35 -0.37
C MET A 40 -3.14 -12.57 1.11
N SER A 41 -2.14 -13.41 1.40
CA SER A 41 -1.82 -13.77 2.77
C SER A 41 -1.24 -12.62 3.60
N VAL A 42 -0.41 -11.76 2.99
CA VAL A 42 0.08 -10.53 3.64
C VAL A 42 -1.05 -9.53 3.83
N GLN A 43 -2.02 -9.48 2.92
CA GLN A 43 -3.19 -8.62 3.09
C GLN A 43 -4.08 -9.07 4.27
N VAL A 44 -4.22 -10.39 4.49
CA VAL A 44 -4.87 -10.93 5.70
C VAL A 44 -4.18 -10.42 6.97
N LEU A 45 -2.84 -10.42 6.99
CA LEU A 45 -2.06 -9.88 8.12
C LEU A 45 -2.35 -8.39 8.35
N TRP A 46 -2.30 -7.57 7.30
CA TRP A 46 -2.58 -6.13 7.42
C TRP A 46 -4.02 -5.83 7.83
N CYS A 47 -4.98 -6.59 7.26
CA CYS A 47 -6.39 -6.46 7.62
C CYS A 47 -6.66 -6.78 9.08
N PHE A 48 -5.91 -7.73 9.66
CA PHE A 48 -6.01 -8.10 11.06
C PHE A 48 -5.24 -7.14 11.99
N ILE A 49 -3.96 -6.90 11.72
CA ILE A 49 -3.11 -6.08 12.60
C ILE A 49 -3.53 -4.62 12.60
N GLY A 50 -3.91 -4.05 11.44
CA GLY A 50 -4.26 -2.64 11.33
C GLY A 50 -5.29 -2.18 12.37
N PRO A 51 -6.50 -2.75 12.43
CA PRO A 51 -7.52 -2.36 13.41
C PRO A 51 -7.24 -2.88 14.83
N ASN A 52 -6.59 -4.04 14.99
CA ASN A 52 -6.44 -4.69 16.29
C ASN A 52 -5.20 -4.27 17.09
N ALA A 53 -4.19 -3.64 16.46
CA ALA A 53 -2.93 -3.30 17.14
C ALA A 53 -3.16 -2.32 18.31
N VAL A 54 -3.91 -1.24 18.10
CA VAL A 54 -4.22 -0.23 19.14
C VAL A 54 -5.08 -0.84 20.25
N PRO A 55 -6.22 -1.52 19.96
CA PRO A 55 -6.99 -2.22 20.98
C PRO A 55 -6.17 -3.23 21.79
N TYR A 56 -5.28 -3.99 21.14
CA TYR A 56 -4.42 -4.94 21.84
C TYR A 56 -3.40 -4.26 22.76
N MET A 57 -2.76 -3.18 22.33
CA MET A 57 -1.87 -2.41 23.20
C MET A 57 -2.61 -1.79 24.38
N MET A 58 -3.83 -1.29 24.16
CA MET A 58 -4.69 -0.82 25.25
C MET A 58 -5.09 -1.96 26.20
N HIS A 59 -5.35 -3.17 25.67
CA HIS A 59 -5.61 -4.36 26.47
C HIS A 59 -4.41 -4.73 27.36
N LEU A 60 -3.17 -4.51 26.89
CA LEU A 60 -1.93 -4.65 27.68
C LEU A 60 -1.74 -3.51 28.70
N GLY A 61 -2.56 -2.45 28.65
CA GLY A 61 -2.51 -1.30 29.55
C GLY A 61 -1.71 -0.11 29.05
N VAL A 62 -1.40 -0.04 27.75
CA VAL A 62 -0.88 1.18 27.11
C VAL A 62 -1.99 2.21 27.04
N GLY A 63 -1.71 3.46 27.44
CA GLY A 63 -2.69 4.54 27.33
C GLY A 63 -3.06 4.81 25.86
N PRO A 64 -4.30 5.25 25.57
CA PRO A 64 -4.82 5.42 24.20
C PRO A 64 -3.89 6.25 23.31
N THR A 65 -3.44 7.41 23.78
CA THR A 65 -2.54 8.31 23.02
C THR A 65 -1.24 7.62 22.57
N LEU A 66 -0.60 6.84 23.46
CA LEU A 66 0.63 6.11 23.13
C LEU A 66 0.35 4.91 22.23
N ALA A 67 -0.77 4.21 22.43
CA ALA A 67 -1.18 3.10 21.58
C ALA A 67 -1.43 3.58 20.15
N THR A 68 -2.14 4.69 19.98
CA THR A 68 -2.39 5.32 18.66
C THR A 68 -1.11 5.85 18.03
N LEU A 69 -0.24 6.53 18.80
CA LEU A 69 1.05 7.01 18.32
C LEU A 69 1.93 5.86 17.81
N ASN A 70 1.81 4.68 18.39
CA ASN A 70 2.58 3.52 17.98
C ASN A 70 2.22 3.01 16.56
N ASN A 71 1.04 3.34 16.04
CA ASN A 71 0.65 3.05 14.65
C ASN A 71 1.48 3.82 13.59
N VAL A 72 2.22 4.85 14.00
CA VAL A 72 3.24 5.52 13.18
C VAL A 72 4.34 4.54 12.71
N ALA A 73 4.51 3.39 13.39
CA ALA A 73 5.48 2.36 13.02
C ALA A 73 5.33 1.90 11.56
N GLY A 74 4.09 1.55 11.13
CA GLY A 74 3.83 1.02 9.80
C GLY A 74 4.28 1.96 8.66
N PRO A 75 3.76 3.19 8.58
CA PRO A 75 4.17 4.14 7.58
C PRO A 75 5.66 4.48 7.62
N THR A 76 6.21 4.74 8.82
CA THR A 76 7.64 5.08 9.00
C THR A 76 8.54 3.94 8.51
N THR A 77 8.28 2.71 8.93
CA THR A 77 9.08 1.55 8.51
C THR A 77 8.92 1.28 7.01
N GLY A 78 7.71 1.39 6.47
CA GLY A 78 7.43 1.22 5.04
C GLY A 78 8.18 2.22 4.17
N PHE A 79 8.26 3.48 4.61
CA PHE A 79 8.97 4.54 3.89
C PHE A 79 10.46 4.25 3.74
N PHE A 80 11.12 3.76 4.79
CA PHE A 80 12.56 3.50 4.78
C PHE A 80 12.91 2.08 4.33
N THR A 81 12.20 1.07 4.83
CA THR A 81 12.55 -0.33 4.61
C THR A 81 12.36 -0.76 3.16
N GLY A 82 11.27 -0.33 2.51
CA GLY A 82 10.96 -0.72 1.14
C GLY A 82 12.09 -0.40 0.15
N PRO A 83 12.53 0.87 0.01
CA PRO A 83 13.63 1.24 -0.88
C PRO A 83 14.97 0.58 -0.52
N LEU A 84 15.30 0.45 0.78
CA LEU A 84 16.55 -0.18 1.23
C LEU A 84 16.58 -1.66 0.85
N ILE A 85 15.53 -2.39 1.14
CA ILE A 85 15.40 -3.82 0.81
C ILE A 85 15.33 -4.04 -0.70
N GLY A 86 14.65 -3.16 -1.42
CA GLY A 86 14.63 -3.17 -2.88
C GLY A 86 16.04 -3.10 -3.45
N ALA A 87 16.79 -2.07 -3.07
CA ALA A 87 18.16 -1.85 -3.52
C ALA A 87 19.12 -2.99 -3.10
N TRP A 88 18.98 -3.51 -1.89
CA TRP A 88 19.79 -4.63 -1.42
C TRP A 88 19.45 -5.91 -2.20
N SER A 89 18.18 -6.22 -2.39
CA SER A 89 17.76 -7.41 -3.12
C SER A 89 18.18 -7.40 -4.59
N ASP A 90 18.29 -6.22 -5.21
CA ASP A 90 18.73 -6.07 -6.59
C ASP A 90 20.19 -6.49 -6.81
N ARG A 91 21.01 -6.49 -5.76
CA ARG A 91 22.44 -6.78 -5.79
C ARG A 91 22.84 -8.13 -5.17
N LEU A 92 21.87 -8.84 -4.60
CA LEU A 92 22.17 -10.09 -3.92
C LEU A 92 22.59 -11.17 -4.92
N THR A 93 23.81 -11.67 -4.79
CA THR A 93 24.33 -12.80 -5.54
C THR A 93 24.15 -14.08 -4.72
N CYS A 94 23.11 -14.83 -4.98
CA CYS A 94 22.84 -16.09 -4.30
C CYS A 94 22.45 -17.17 -5.30
N ARG A 95 22.90 -18.40 -5.08
CA ARG A 95 22.53 -19.56 -5.92
C ARG A 95 21.03 -19.82 -6.02
N TRP A 96 20.25 -19.31 -5.07
CA TRP A 96 18.77 -19.43 -5.05
C TRP A 96 18.08 -18.27 -5.79
N GLY A 97 18.83 -17.34 -6.38
CA GLY A 97 18.35 -16.10 -6.94
C GLY A 97 18.51 -14.92 -5.96
N ARG A 98 18.15 -13.73 -6.42
CA ARG A 98 18.34 -12.48 -5.65
C ARG A 98 17.17 -12.15 -4.71
N ARG A 99 15.94 -12.57 -5.04
CA ARG A 99 14.72 -12.25 -4.26
C ARG A 99 14.37 -13.33 -3.24
N ARG A 100 14.44 -14.60 -3.63
CA ARG A 100 13.97 -15.76 -2.84
C ARG A 100 14.57 -15.85 -1.44
N PRO A 101 15.88 -15.66 -1.21
CA PRO A 101 16.46 -15.70 0.14
C PRO A 101 15.89 -14.64 1.06
N ILE A 102 15.66 -13.41 0.54
CA ILE A 102 15.11 -12.29 1.32
C ILE A 102 13.64 -12.53 1.64
N ILE A 103 12.85 -13.05 0.69
CA ILE A 103 11.45 -13.44 0.92
C ILE A 103 11.37 -14.49 2.03
N LEU A 104 12.21 -15.52 2.01
CA LEU A 104 12.23 -16.55 3.06
C LEU A 104 12.63 -15.96 4.42
N GLY A 105 13.69 -15.15 4.47
CA GLY A 105 14.11 -14.44 5.68
C GLY A 105 13.00 -13.50 6.21
N GLY A 106 12.37 -12.75 5.31
CA GLY A 106 11.22 -11.87 5.63
C GLY A 106 10.03 -12.66 6.18
N LEU A 107 9.68 -13.81 5.58
CA LEU A 107 8.60 -14.68 6.07
C LEU A 107 8.88 -15.16 7.51
N VAL A 108 10.06 -15.72 7.74
CA VAL A 108 10.42 -16.26 9.06
C VAL A 108 10.42 -15.14 10.11
N SER A 109 11.05 -14.01 9.82
CA SER A 109 11.13 -12.89 10.76
C SER A 109 9.75 -12.26 11.00
N THR A 110 8.88 -12.16 10.00
CA THR A 110 7.49 -11.68 10.16
C THR A 110 6.67 -12.60 11.06
N CYS A 111 6.74 -13.93 10.83
CA CYS A 111 6.05 -14.88 11.69
C CYS A 111 6.57 -14.81 13.14
N VAL A 112 7.88 -14.77 13.33
CA VAL A 112 8.48 -14.67 14.68
C VAL A 112 8.05 -13.38 15.37
N ALA A 113 8.20 -12.22 14.72
CA ALA A 113 7.83 -10.93 15.30
C ALA A 113 6.31 -10.86 15.60
N GLY A 114 5.47 -11.35 14.69
CA GLY A 114 4.02 -11.39 14.87
C GLY A 114 3.60 -12.26 16.05
N LEU A 115 4.17 -13.46 16.18
CA LEU A 115 3.89 -14.37 17.30
C LEU A 115 4.41 -13.81 18.63
N LEU A 116 5.57 -13.18 18.64
CA LEU A 116 6.14 -12.55 19.86
C LEU A 116 5.31 -11.33 20.27
N PHE A 117 4.88 -10.50 19.34
CA PHE A 117 3.96 -9.39 19.60
C PHE A 117 2.65 -9.89 20.20
N SER A 118 1.97 -10.80 19.52
CA SER A 118 0.66 -11.31 19.91
C SER A 118 0.70 -12.18 21.18
N GLY A 119 1.84 -12.81 21.45
CA GLY A 119 2.07 -13.64 22.63
C GLY A 119 2.58 -12.90 23.85
N SER A 120 2.80 -11.59 23.78
CA SER A 120 3.42 -10.79 24.87
C SER A 120 2.70 -10.92 26.19
N SER A 121 1.36 -10.98 26.19
CA SER A 121 0.52 -11.19 27.40
C SER A 121 0.70 -12.57 28.03
N ARG A 122 1.14 -13.57 27.27
CA ARG A 122 1.37 -14.94 27.78
C ARG A 122 2.82 -15.19 28.17
N ILE A 123 3.77 -14.46 27.53
CA ILE A 123 5.21 -14.60 27.79
C ILE A 123 5.59 -13.92 29.12
N PHE A 124 4.96 -12.79 29.43
CA PHE A 124 5.26 -12.01 30.63
C PHE A 124 4.04 -11.87 31.54
N SER A 125 4.22 -12.03 32.83
CA SER A 125 3.16 -11.87 33.85
C SER A 125 2.97 -10.43 34.32
N GLY A 126 3.97 -9.56 34.14
CA GLY A 126 3.93 -8.17 34.59
C GLY A 126 3.57 -7.20 33.47
N GLN A 127 2.59 -6.31 33.73
CA GLN A 127 2.11 -5.33 32.73
C GLN A 127 3.24 -4.50 32.10
N ALA A 128 4.15 -3.96 32.91
CA ALA A 128 5.28 -3.17 32.42
C ALA A 128 6.19 -3.96 31.47
N ALA A 129 6.44 -5.26 31.78
CA ALA A 129 7.23 -6.14 30.93
C ALA A 129 6.50 -6.48 29.62
N GLN A 130 5.19 -6.72 29.69
CA GLN A 130 4.35 -6.95 28.49
C GLN A 130 4.43 -5.75 27.53
N ILE A 131 4.26 -4.53 28.05
CA ILE A 131 4.34 -3.29 27.26
C ILE A 131 5.74 -3.08 26.68
N ALA A 132 6.78 -3.17 27.51
CA ALA A 132 8.17 -2.99 27.11
C ALA A 132 8.61 -3.98 26.02
N PHE A 133 7.98 -5.13 25.96
CA PHE A 133 8.25 -6.15 24.94
C PHE A 133 7.35 -6.01 23.72
N ALA A 134 6.05 -5.78 23.88
CA ALA A 134 5.09 -5.71 22.77
C ALA A 134 5.37 -4.54 21.83
N VAL A 135 5.70 -3.36 22.36
CA VAL A 135 5.95 -2.16 21.55
C VAL A 135 7.11 -2.37 20.55
N PRO A 136 8.33 -2.79 20.96
CA PRO A 136 9.39 -3.08 20.00
C PRO A 136 9.07 -4.22 19.04
N MET A 137 8.31 -5.24 19.47
CA MET A 137 7.92 -6.35 18.61
C MET A 137 6.93 -5.92 17.53
N TYR A 138 6.05 -4.97 17.82
CA TYR A 138 5.18 -4.36 16.82
C TYR A 138 5.99 -3.62 15.74
N TRP A 139 6.94 -2.77 16.13
CA TRP A 139 7.85 -2.11 15.20
C TRP A 139 8.67 -3.11 14.38
N THR A 140 9.14 -4.19 15.01
CA THR A 140 9.86 -5.26 14.33
C THR A 140 8.96 -5.97 13.31
N LEU A 141 7.70 -6.22 13.65
CA LEU A 141 6.71 -6.81 12.75
C LEU A 141 6.52 -5.93 11.50
N ASP A 142 6.34 -4.63 11.68
CA ASP A 142 6.18 -3.69 10.56
C ASP A 142 7.42 -3.65 9.63
N VAL A 143 8.63 -3.63 10.20
CA VAL A 143 9.87 -3.73 9.42
C VAL A 143 9.90 -5.03 8.64
N THR A 144 9.66 -6.16 9.30
CA THR A 144 9.81 -7.50 8.68
C THR A 144 8.77 -7.78 7.61
N VAL A 145 7.53 -7.29 7.77
CA VAL A 145 6.52 -7.36 6.70
C VAL A 145 6.97 -6.58 5.47
N ASN A 146 7.59 -5.41 5.62
CA ASN A 146 8.13 -4.64 4.50
C ASN A 146 9.34 -5.33 3.85
N VAL A 147 10.18 -6.03 4.64
CA VAL A 147 11.26 -6.90 4.13
C VAL A 147 10.69 -8.04 3.30
N LEU A 148 9.54 -8.58 3.67
CA LEU A 148 8.85 -9.66 2.96
C LEU A 148 8.15 -9.17 1.69
N GLN A 149 7.30 -8.12 1.81
CA GLN A 149 6.40 -7.74 0.72
C GLN A 149 7.09 -7.06 -0.47
N THR A 150 8.17 -6.33 -0.26
CA THR A 150 8.88 -5.62 -1.33
C THR A 150 9.49 -6.61 -2.34
N PRO A 151 10.30 -7.62 -1.93
CA PRO A 151 10.89 -8.52 -2.90
C PRO A 151 9.92 -9.54 -3.49
N PHE A 152 8.83 -9.95 -2.82
CA PHE A 152 7.89 -10.86 -3.48
C PHE A 152 7.12 -10.20 -4.62
N ARG A 153 6.77 -8.92 -4.49
CA ARG A 153 6.16 -8.14 -5.59
C ARG A 153 7.14 -7.95 -6.74
N ALA A 154 8.40 -7.63 -6.43
CA ALA A 154 9.45 -7.49 -7.43
C ALA A 154 9.73 -8.82 -8.15
N LEU A 155 9.76 -9.96 -7.45
CA LEU A 155 9.93 -11.28 -8.03
C LEU A 155 8.87 -11.59 -9.09
N VAL A 156 7.62 -11.27 -8.83
CA VAL A 156 6.53 -11.47 -9.80
C VAL A 156 6.71 -10.60 -11.03
N SER A 157 7.10 -9.33 -10.86
CA SER A 157 7.41 -8.45 -11.98
C SER A 157 8.64 -8.91 -12.77
N ASP A 158 9.65 -9.44 -12.07
CA ASP A 158 10.85 -10.01 -12.71
C ASP A 158 10.55 -11.26 -13.56
N LEU A 159 9.54 -12.05 -13.17
CA LEU A 159 9.17 -13.30 -13.86
C LEU A 159 8.14 -13.10 -14.97
N ALA A 160 7.21 -12.17 -14.83
CA ALA A 160 6.15 -11.93 -15.80
C ALA A 160 6.69 -11.33 -17.12
N SER A 161 6.11 -11.72 -18.27
CA SER A 161 6.41 -11.07 -19.56
C SER A 161 5.90 -9.63 -19.60
N LYS A 162 6.38 -8.81 -20.53
CA LYS A 162 5.94 -7.41 -20.65
C LYS A 162 4.42 -7.30 -20.84
N GLU A 163 3.84 -8.21 -21.63
CA GLU A 163 2.40 -8.26 -21.91
C GLU A 163 1.59 -8.67 -20.69
N GLN A 164 2.21 -9.37 -19.74
CA GLN A 164 1.57 -9.86 -18.51
C GLN A 164 1.67 -8.89 -17.33
N GLN A 165 2.42 -7.80 -17.42
CA GLN A 165 2.57 -6.84 -16.33
C GLN A 165 1.23 -6.23 -15.89
N VAL A 166 0.38 -5.83 -16.85
CA VAL A 166 -0.94 -5.24 -16.57
C VAL A 166 -1.92 -6.29 -16.01
N PRO A 167 -2.12 -7.47 -16.65
CA PRO A 167 -2.92 -8.54 -16.06
C PRO A 167 -2.47 -8.92 -14.63
N MET A 168 -1.18 -8.89 -14.36
CA MET A 168 -0.63 -9.22 -13.05
C MET A 168 -1.06 -8.23 -11.96
N GLN A 169 -1.15 -6.93 -12.27
CA GLN A 169 -1.67 -5.94 -11.32
C GLN A 169 -3.15 -6.20 -10.99
N VAL A 170 -3.94 -6.64 -11.97
CA VAL A 170 -5.34 -7.03 -11.73
C VAL A 170 -5.42 -8.24 -10.78
N VAL A 171 -4.55 -9.24 -10.99
CA VAL A 171 -4.48 -10.40 -10.08
C VAL A 171 -4.07 -9.98 -8.67
N PHE A 172 -3.13 -9.03 -8.51
CA PHE A 172 -2.77 -8.49 -7.19
C PHE A 172 -3.95 -7.82 -6.49
N VAL A 173 -4.71 -6.97 -7.20
CA VAL A 173 -5.91 -6.33 -6.61
C VAL A 173 -6.96 -7.37 -6.20
N LEU A 174 -7.17 -8.41 -7.02
CA LEU A 174 -8.05 -9.52 -6.67
C LEU A 174 -7.57 -10.24 -5.40
N MET A 175 -6.28 -10.55 -5.31
CA MET A 175 -5.70 -11.17 -4.12
C MET A 175 -5.83 -10.28 -2.87
N MET A 176 -5.70 -8.96 -3.01
CA MET A 176 -5.95 -8.01 -1.92
C MET A 176 -7.41 -8.08 -1.43
N ALA A 177 -8.38 -8.05 -2.34
CA ALA A 177 -9.79 -8.11 -1.97
C ALA A 177 -10.15 -9.42 -1.26
N ILE A 178 -9.63 -10.56 -1.76
CA ILE A 178 -9.80 -11.87 -1.12
C ILE A 178 -9.12 -11.89 0.26
N GLY A 179 -7.91 -11.36 0.36
CA GLY A 179 -7.18 -11.26 1.62
C GLY A 179 -7.92 -10.41 2.67
N ASN A 180 -8.47 -9.26 2.27
CA ASN A 180 -9.30 -8.42 3.13
C ASN A 180 -10.54 -9.20 3.61
N PHE A 181 -11.25 -9.88 2.70
CA PHE A 181 -12.42 -10.69 3.05
C PHE A 181 -12.08 -11.79 4.08
N ILE A 182 -10.99 -12.52 3.86
CA ILE A 182 -10.50 -13.55 4.79
C ILE A 182 -10.12 -12.91 6.14
N GLY A 183 -9.38 -11.80 6.13
CA GLY A 183 -8.97 -11.10 7.34
C GLY A 183 -10.14 -10.66 8.20
N TYR A 184 -11.16 -10.04 7.61
CA TYR A 184 -12.38 -9.68 8.33
C TYR A 184 -13.18 -10.92 8.79
N SER A 185 -13.13 -12.03 8.04
CA SER A 185 -13.77 -13.29 8.46
C SER A 185 -13.06 -13.90 9.68
N LEU A 186 -11.73 -13.83 9.75
CA LEU A 186 -10.97 -14.28 10.91
C LEU A 186 -11.33 -13.51 12.19
N MET A 187 -11.60 -12.20 12.08
CA MET A 187 -12.01 -11.38 13.21
C MET A 187 -13.38 -11.76 13.79
N GLN A 188 -14.19 -12.56 13.05
CA GLN A 188 -15.50 -13.05 13.52
C GLN A 188 -15.42 -14.40 14.26
N ILE A 189 -14.25 -15.05 14.31
CA ILE A 189 -14.08 -16.35 14.97
C ILE A 189 -14.32 -16.23 16.48
N TRP A 190 -13.86 -15.10 17.07
CA TRP A 190 -14.06 -14.80 18.48
C TRP A 190 -14.75 -13.47 18.67
N PRO A 191 -15.60 -13.34 19.72
CA PRO A 191 -16.33 -12.09 19.97
C PRO A 191 -15.41 -10.87 20.19
N VAL A 192 -14.26 -11.10 20.82
CA VAL A 192 -13.25 -10.06 21.10
C VAL A 192 -11.88 -10.56 20.61
N PRO A 193 -11.47 -10.21 19.37
CA PRO A 193 -10.23 -10.72 18.77
C PRO A 193 -8.96 -10.45 19.58
N VAL A 194 -8.91 -9.32 20.30
CA VAL A 194 -7.73 -8.92 21.10
C VAL A 194 -7.43 -9.88 22.26
N GLU A 195 -8.39 -10.64 22.74
CA GLU A 195 -8.17 -11.68 23.73
C GLU A 195 -7.54 -12.95 23.15
N HIS A 196 -7.63 -13.12 21.84
CA HIS A 196 -7.17 -14.29 21.08
C HIS A 196 -6.12 -13.94 20.02
N MET A 197 -5.35 -12.86 20.27
CA MET A 197 -4.34 -12.36 19.32
C MET A 197 -3.34 -13.42 18.89
N LEU A 198 -2.87 -14.27 19.82
CA LEU A 198 -1.87 -15.29 19.52
C LEU A 198 -2.43 -16.39 18.62
N GLU A 199 -3.66 -16.87 18.88
CA GLU A 199 -4.32 -17.90 18.09
C GLU A 199 -4.58 -17.42 16.65
N LEU A 200 -5.10 -16.20 16.50
CA LEU A 200 -5.35 -15.58 15.21
C LEU A 200 -4.03 -15.37 14.46
N MET A 201 -2.98 -14.90 15.13
CA MET A 201 -1.67 -14.73 14.52
C MET A 201 -1.05 -16.06 14.07
N LEU A 202 -1.24 -17.15 14.83
CA LEU A 202 -0.81 -18.49 14.41
C LEU A 202 -1.50 -18.92 13.11
N MET A 203 -2.81 -18.69 12.97
CA MET A 203 -3.56 -18.99 11.73
C MET A 203 -3.04 -18.16 10.56
N ILE A 204 -2.78 -16.86 10.78
CA ILE A 204 -2.23 -15.97 9.76
C ILE A 204 -0.82 -16.37 9.36
N CYS A 205 0.03 -16.73 10.31
CA CYS A 205 1.38 -17.24 10.02
C CYS A 205 1.33 -18.54 9.20
N ALA A 206 0.46 -19.47 9.55
CA ALA A 206 0.26 -20.70 8.79
C ALA A 206 -0.15 -20.41 7.33
N LEU A 207 -1.08 -19.48 7.13
CA LEU A 207 -1.51 -19.04 5.80
C LEU A 207 -0.35 -18.39 5.03
N ASN A 208 0.44 -17.53 5.67
CA ASN A 208 1.61 -16.91 5.04
C ASN A 208 2.66 -17.96 4.63
N VAL A 209 2.96 -18.92 5.51
CA VAL A 209 3.90 -20.02 5.20
C VAL A 209 3.38 -20.84 4.01
N LEU A 210 2.10 -21.14 3.94
CA LEU A 210 1.51 -21.87 2.82
C LEU A 210 1.62 -21.08 1.51
N CYS A 211 1.12 -19.84 1.47
CA CYS A 211 1.05 -19.04 0.25
C CYS A 211 2.43 -18.65 -0.27
N ILE A 212 3.32 -18.22 0.61
CA ILE A 212 4.69 -17.81 0.25
C ILE A 212 5.53 -19.04 -0.07
N GLY A 213 5.35 -20.13 0.66
CA GLY A 213 5.99 -21.42 0.36
C GLY A 213 5.65 -21.89 -1.05
N LEU A 214 4.38 -21.86 -1.45
CA LEU A 214 3.94 -22.19 -2.81
C LEU A 214 4.58 -21.26 -3.86
N GLN A 215 4.64 -19.95 -3.62
CA GLN A 215 5.33 -19.03 -4.52
C GLN A 215 6.80 -19.41 -4.68
N LEU A 216 7.52 -19.65 -3.58
CA LEU A 216 8.94 -19.99 -3.59
C LEU A 216 9.23 -21.32 -4.28
N LEU A 217 8.30 -22.28 -4.24
CA LEU A 217 8.43 -23.55 -4.96
C LEU A 217 8.29 -23.39 -6.48
N ILE A 218 7.41 -22.49 -6.92
CA ILE A 218 7.07 -22.29 -8.34
C ILE A 218 8.00 -21.28 -8.99
N ALA A 219 8.36 -20.21 -8.27
CA ALA A 219 9.21 -19.14 -8.75
C ALA A 219 10.68 -19.63 -8.83
N LYS A 220 11.12 -20.01 -10.02
CA LYS A 220 12.54 -20.29 -10.27
C LYS A 220 13.19 -19.00 -10.73
N GLU A 221 14.17 -18.54 -9.97
CA GLU A 221 14.97 -17.35 -10.25
C GLU A 221 16.39 -17.77 -10.61
N GLU A 222 16.93 -17.19 -11.68
CA GLU A 222 18.33 -17.44 -12.08
C GLU A 222 19.27 -16.61 -11.19
N PRO A 223 20.43 -17.17 -10.82
CA PRO A 223 21.45 -16.44 -10.07
C PRO A 223 21.91 -15.20 -10.83
N LEU A 224 22.01 -14.06 -10.14
CA LEU A 224 22.58 -12.85 -10.72
C LEU A 224 24.11 -12.99 -10.82
N VAL A 225 24.64 -12.86 -12.04
CA VAL A 225 26.08 -12.72 -12.27
C VAL A 225 26.36 -11.22 -12.38
N LEU A 226 27.00 -10.64 -11.38
CA LEU A 226 27.46 -9.25 -11.45
C LEU A 226 28.64 -9.16 -12.42
N ALA A 227 28.45 -8.52 -13.55
CA ALA A 227 29.54 -7.93 -14.28
C ALA A 227 30.00 -6.70 -13.47
N ASP A 228 31.27 -6.65 -13.08
CA ASP A 228 31.92 -5.67 -12.20
C ASP A 228 31.22 -4.30 -12.11
N ALA A 229 30.38 -4.12 -11.12
CA ALA A 229 29.79 -2.83 -10.78
C ALA A 229 30.45 -2.30 -9.49
N GLY A 230 31.66 -1.80 -9.63
CA GLY A 230 32.28 -0.97 -8.61
C GLY A 230 31.53 0.35 -8.49
N GLY A 231 31.10 0.70 -7.29
CA GLY A 231 30.55 2.04 -7.02
C GLY A 231 29.87 2.13 -5.66
N ASP A 232 30.21 3.14 -4.88
CA ASP A 232 29.64 3.52 -3.60
C ASP A 232 28.14 3.84 -3.74
N ALA A 233 27.31 2.84 -3.46
CA ALA A 233 25.97 2.85 -4.01
C ALA A 233 24.90 3.47 -3.11
N CYS A 234 25.11 3.65 -1.82
CA CYS A 234 24.07 4.16 -0.93
C CYS A 234 23.91 5.70 -1.06
N CYS A 235 24.99 6.46 -1.03
CA CYS A 235 24.94 7.92 -1.18
C CYS A 235 24.58 8.36 -2.61
N SER A 236 25.03 7.61 -3.63
CA SER A 236 24.66 7.89 -5.02
C SER A 236 23.19 7.60 -5.31
N ALA A 237 22.60 6.61 -4.66
CA ALA A 237 21.16 6.30 -4.80
C ALA A 237 20.28 7.43 -4.25
N VAL A 238 20.57 7.95 -3.05
CA VAL A 238 19.80 9.06 -2.44
C VAL A 238 19.90 10.32 -3.28
N THR A 239 21.10 10.69 -3.71
CA THR A 239 21.29 11.90 -4.56
C THR A 239 20.61 11.75 -5.92
N THR A 240 20.61 10.55 -6.49
CA THR A 240 19.91 10.25 -7.74
C THR A 240 18.40 10.34 -7.56
N ILE A 241 17.85 9.80 -6.47
CA ILE A 241 16.42 9.91 -6.13
C ILE A 241 16.02 11.40 -5.99
N VAL A 242 16.75 12.18 -5.19
CA VAL A 242 16.45 13.61 -5.00
C VAL A 242 16.52 14.40 -6.30
N ARG A 243 17.52 14.15 -7.15
CA ARG A 243 17.63 14.77 -8.47
C ARG A 243 16.48 14.38 -9.40
N SER A 244 16.13 13.11 -9.43
CA SER A 244 15.03 12.60 -10.25
C SER A 244 13.66 13.12 -9.81
N VAL A 245 13.43 13.25 -8.49
CA VAL A 245 12.20 13.88 -7.97
C VAL A 245 12.06 15.31 -8.48
N ARG A 246 13.12 16.12 -8.45
CA ARG A 246 13.06 17.52 -8.91
C ARG A 246 12.74 17.67 -10.40
N GLY A 247 12.98 16.65 -11.21
CA GLY A 247 12.71 16.62 -12.65
C GLY A 247 11.35 16.04 -13.05
N MET A 248 10.50 15.66 -12.09
CA MET A 248 9.21 15.05 -12.41
C MET A 248 8.21 16.05 -13.01
N PRO A 249 7.27 15.61 -13.85
CA PRO A 249 6.27 16.48 -14.46
C PRO A 249 5.30 17.04 -13.39
N ARG A 250 4.74 18.22 -13.64
CA ARG A 250 3.82 18.89 -12.69
C ARG A 250 2.64 18.01 -12.26
N ILE A 251 2.10 17.21 -13.17
CA ILE A 251 1.00 16.28 -12.87
C ILE A 251 1.39 15.25 -11.81
N PHE A 252 2.66 14.84 -11.75
CA PHE A 252 3.13 13.92 -10.71
C PHE A 252 2.97 14.51 -9.31
N TYR A 253 3.43 15.77 -9.11
CA TYR A 253 3.29 16.42 -7.80
C TYR A 253 1.84 16.63 -7.40
N HIS A 254 0.98 16.92 -8.38
CA HIS A 254 -0.44 17.05 -8.17
C HIS A 254 -1.07 15.73 -7.73
N LEU A 255 -0.76 14.62 -8.42
CA LEU A 255 -1.18 13.27 -8.03
C LEU A 255 -0.64 12.88 -6.64
N ALA A 256 0.62 13.20 -6.34
CA ALA A 256 1.24 12.96 -5.06
C ALA A 256 0.49 13.70 -3.92
N PHE A 257 0.10 14.94 -4.14
CA PHE A 257 -0.68 15.72 -3.19
C PHE A 257 -2.08 15.13 -2.96
N VAL A 258 -2.79 14.77 -4.03
CA VAL A 258 -4.09 14.08 -3.93
C VAL A 258 -3.92 12.75 -3.16
N GLN A 259 -2.87 12.00 -3.44
CA GLN A 259 -2.54 10.74 -2.77
C GLN A 259 -2.43 10.93 -1.25
N CYS A 260 -1.66 11.93 -0.79
CA CYS A 260 -1.54 12.25 0.64
C CYS A 260 -2.91 12.53 1.27
N LEU A 261 -3.73 13.38 0.64
CA LEU A 261 -5.04 13.75 1.18
C LEU A 261 -5.99 12.54 1.25
N VAL A 262 -6.01 11.70 0.23
CA VAL A 262 -6.88 10.51 0.20
C VAL A 262 -6.47 9.51 1.28
N TRP A 263 -5.18 9.34 1.53
CA TRP A 263 -4.73 8.39 2.55
C TRP A 263 -4.92 8.87 3.98
N ILE A 264 -5.07 10.17 4.25
CA ILE A 264 -5.58 10.65 5.54
C ILE A 264 -6.98 10.06 5.80
N GLY A 265 -7.86 10.10 4.81
CA GLY A 265 -9.21 9.56 4.93
C GLY A 265 -9.29 8.04 5.02
N ASN A 266 -8.54 7.35 4.17
CA ASN A 266 -8.51 5.87 4.15
C ASN A 266 -7.98 5.30 5.46
N THR A 267 -6.97 5.95 6.06
CA THR A 267 -6.38 5.54 7.33
C THR A 267 -7.38 5.58 8.47
N ALA A 268 -8.23 6.62 8.52
CA ALA A 268 -9.27 6.72 9.52
C ALA A 268 -10.19 5.48 9.52
N TRP A 269 -10.64 5.04 8.35
CA TRP A 269 -11.51 3.88 8.22
C TRP A 269 -10.81 2.55 8.47
N THR A 270 -9.57 2.42 8.00
CA THR A 270 -8.83 1.14 8.06
C THR A 270 -8.32 0.83 9.46
N TYR A 271 -7.83 1.83 10.20
CA TYR A 271 -7.19 1.62 11.50
C TYR A 271 -8.10 1.94 12.69
N TYR A 272 -9.05 2.85 12.54
CA TYR A 272 -9.90 3.33 13.65
C TYR A 272 -11.37 2.98 13.50
N GLY A 273 -11.76 2.38 12.36
CA GLY A 273 -13.13 1.95 12.09
C GLY A 273 -13.65 0.95 13.12
N GLU A 274 -12.84 -0.04 13.54
CA GLU A 274 -13.23 -1.02 14.56
C GLU A 274 -13.53 -0.36 15.89
N GLN A 275 -12.62 0.49 16.38
CA GLN A 275 -12.81 1.20 17.64
C GLN A 275 -14.04 2.11 17.59
N TRP A 276 -14.27 2.78 16.44
CA TRP A 276 -15.46 3.61 16.27
C TRP A 276 -16.74 2.78 16.35
N PHE A 277 -16.80 1.61 15.69
CA PHE A 277 -17.95 0.70 15.82
C PHE A 277 -18.12 0.23 17.25
N ALA A 278 -17.10 -0.32 17.86
CA ALA A 278 -17.17 -0.93 19.18
C ALA A 278 -17.47 0.07 20.29
N ASN A 279 -16.77 1.22 20.29
CA ASN A 279 -16.88 2.17 21.41
C ASN A 279 -17.93 3.28 21.15
N SER A 280 -18.06 3.78 19.91
CA SER A 280 -18.93 4.94 19.63
C SER A 280 -20.30 4.53 19.13
N VAL A 281 -20.40 3.61 18.14
CA VAL A 281 -21.68 3.20 17.54
C VAL A 281 -22.44 2.24 18.45
N TYR A 282 -21.76 1.26 19.04
CA TYR A 282 -22.36 0.26 19.91
C TYR A 282 -22.28 0.64 21.40
N GLY A 283 -21.45 1.60 21.77
CA GLY A 283 -21.31 2.06 23.15
C GLY A 283 -20.62 1.05 24.08
N GLY A 284 -19.85 0.12 23.52
CA GLY A 284 -19.16 -0.93 24.25
C GLY A 284 -17.91 -0.44 24.97
N ASP A 285 -17.36 -1.33 25.80
CA ASP A 285 -16.09 -1.14 26.52
C ASP A 285 -15.35 -2.49 26.59
N GLN A 286 -14.14 -2.54 26.03
CA GLN A 286 -13.30 -3.73 26.01
C GLN A 286 -12.79 -4.14 27.41
N HIS A 287 -12.73 -3.21 28.37
CA HIS A 287 -12.26 -3.43 29.74
C HIS A 287 -13.41 -3.80 30.71
N ALA A 288 -14.65 -3.78 30.24
CA ALA A 288 -15.78 -4.18 31.04
C ALA A 288 -15.71 -5.68 31.43
N PRO A 289 -16.32 -6.08 32.56
CA PRO A 289 -16.39 -7.49 32.93
C PRO A 289 -16.98 -8.35 31.80
N LYS A 290 -16.39 -9.52 31.55
CA LYS A 290 -16.87 -10.46 30.51
C LYS A 290 -18.35 -10.76 30.70
N HIS A 291 -19.06 -10.82 29.57
CA HIS A 291 -20.52 -11.02 29.51
C HIS A 291 -21.37 -9.90 30.13
N SER A 292 -20.75 -8.77 30.54
CA SER A 292 -21.53 -7.58 30.89
C SER A 292 -22.16 -6.95 29.63
N PRO A 293 -23.22 -6.13 29.79
CA PRO A 293 -23.83 -5.42 28.63
C PRO A 293 -22.83 -4.57 27.86
N ALA A 294 -21.88 -3.93 28.54
CA ALA A 294 -20.85 -3.11 27.89
C ALA A 294 -19.85 -3.95 27.11
N TRP A 295 -19.42 -5.10 27.65
CA TRP A 295 -18.54 -6.05 26.93
C TRP A 295 -19.27 -6.66 25.72
N THR A 296 -20.53 -7.07 25.87
CA THR A 296 -21.33 -7.62 24.77
C THR A 296 -21.51 -6.57 23.66
N ALA A 297 -21.81 -5.31 24.02
CA ALA A 297 -21.92 -4.23 23.06
C ALA A 297 -20.59 -3.99 22.30
N TYR A 298 -19.44 -4.11 22.97
CA TYR A 298 -18.13 -4.04 22.31
C TYR A 298 -17.97 -5.19 21.30
N ALA A 299 -18.24 -6.42 21.69
CA ALA A 299 -18.16 -7.60 20.83
C ALA A 299 -19.09 -7.49 19.61
N ASP A 300 -20.33 -7.04 19.80
CA ASP A 300 -21.28 -6.79 18.71
C ASP A 300 -20.79 -5.72 17.74
N GLY A 301 -20.14 -4.68 18.27
CA GLY A 301 -19.51 -3.62 17.46
C GLY A 301 -18.36 -4.13 16.59
N VAL A 302 -17.48 -4.98 17.14
CA VAL A 302 -16.39 -5.64 16.39
C VAL A 302 -16.96 -6.56 15.31
N ALA A 303 -18.00 -7.35 15.64
CA ALA A 303 -18.67 -8.21 14.66
C ALA A 303 -19.31 -7.40 13.52
N ALA A 304 -19.94 -6.27 13.83
CA ALA A 304 -20.53 -5.37 12.83
C ALA A 304 -19.48 -4.71 11.94
N PHE A 305 -18.33 -4.29 12.50
CA PHE A 305 -17.18 -3.81 11.74
C PHE A 305 -16.66 -4.89 10.78
N SER A 306 -16.50 -6.10 11.26
CA SER A 306 -16.03 -7.22 10.44
C SER A 306 -16.98 -7.54 9.29
N LEU A 307 -18.29 -7.55 9.53
CA LEU A 307 -19.32 -7.70 8.49
C LEU A 307 -19.24 -6.57 7.46
N GLY A 308 -19.16 -5.32 7.92
CA GLY A 308 -18.98 -4.16 7.04
C GLY A 308 -17.70 -4.23 6.23
N GLY A 309 -16.61 -4.77 6.81
CA GLY A 309 -15.34 -5.01 6.16
C GLY A 309 -15.42 -6.08 5.05
N GLN A 310 -16.18 -7.15 5.26
CA GLN A 310 -16.45 -8.15 4.21
C GLN A 310 -17.23 -7.53 3.04
N LEU A 311 -18.28 -6.75 3.33
CA LEU A 311 -19.03 -6.02 2.31
C LEU A 311 -18.15 -5.00 1.58
N ARG A 312 -17.27 -4.28 2.31
CA ARG A 312 -16.26 -3.36 1.78
C ARG A 312 -15.33 -4.07 0.79
N SER A 313 -14.88 -5.28 1.11
CA SER A 313 -14.01 -6.09 0.24
C SER A 313 -14.73 -6.52 -1.05
N GLY A 314 -15.99 -6.90 -0.96
CA GLY A 314 -16.84 -7.21 -2.12
C GLY A 314 -17.05 -5.98 -3.02
N LEU A 315 -17.34 -4.81 -2.41
CA LEU A 315 -17.49 -3.57 -3.15
C LEU A 315 -16.16 -3.11 -3.79
N GLN A 316 -15.01 -3.36 -3.14
CA GLN A 316 -13.68 -3.09 -3.71
C GLN A 316 -13.49 -3.81 -5.04
N LEU A 317 -13.79 -5.10 -5.08
CA LEU A 317 -13.67 -5.89 -6.30
C LEU A 317 -14.61 -5.38 -7.41
N LEU A 318 -15.89 -5.17 -7.07
CA LEU A 318 -16.90 -4.70 -8.01
C LEU A 318 -16.56 -3.30 -8.55
N SER A 319 -16.20 -2.37 -7.68
CA SER A 319 -15.86 -0.99 -8.08
C SER A 319 -14.58 -0.92 -8.90
N ALA A 320 -13.57 -1.76 -8.64
CA ALA A 320 -12.38 -1.84 -9.47
C ALA A 320 -12.72 -2.24 -10.91
N LEU A 321 -13.58 -3.26 -11.09
CA LEU A 321 -14.05 -3.68 -12.42
C LEU A 321 -14.84 -2.57 -13.12
N VAL A 322 -15.72 -1.87 -12.40
CA VAL A 322 -16.50 -0.74 -12.95
C VAL A 322 -15.60 0.42 -13.35
N ILE A 323 -14.62 0.80 -12.52
CA ILE A 323 -13.66 1.87 -12.83
C ILE A 323 -12.87 1.54 -14.09
N ILE A 324 -12.34 0.30 -14.20
CA ILE A 324 -11.61 -0.15 -15.37
C ILE A 324 -12.52 -0.11 -16.62
N ALA A 325 -13.74 -0.63 -16.53
CA ALA A 325 -14.70 -0.60 -17.62
C ALA A 325 -15.04 0.83 -18.06
N LEU A 326 -15.28 1.75 -17.13
CA LEU A 326 -15.53 3.16 -17.43
C LEU A 326 -14.34 3.80 -18.18
N LEU A 327 -13.12 3.57 -17.71
CA LEU A 327 -11.93 4.15 -18.34
C LEU A 327 -11.67 3.58 -19.74
N LEU A 328 -11.87 2.28 -19.94
CA LEU A 328 -11.56 1.61 -21.22
C LEU A 328 -12.69 1.77 -22.25
N LEU A 329 -13.95 1.55 -21.85
CA LEU A 329 -15.08 1.50 -22.77
C LEU A 329 -15.61 2.90 -23.12
N THR A 330 -15.67 3.81 -22.15
CA THR A 330 -16.23 5.16 -22.38
C THR A 330 -15.18 6.20 -22.73
N ARG A 331 -13.89 5.85 -22.63
CA ARG A 331 -12.76 6.79 -22.76
C ARG A 331 -12.94 8.01 -21.82
N ALA A 332 -13.58 7.79 -20.69
CA ALA A 332 -13.82 8.84 -19.69
C ALA A 332 -12.49 9.46 -19.26
N ARG A 333 -12.51 10.77 -19.02
CA ARG A 333 -11.34 11.45 -18.45
C ARG A 333 -11.09 10.92 -17.03
N PRO A 334 -9.87 10.46 -16.70
CA PRO A 334 -9.56 9.87 -15.40
C PRO A 334 -10.03 10.70 -14.21
N ARG A 335 -9.90 12.03 -14.26
CA ARG A 335 -10.35 12.95 -13.20
C ARG A 335 -11.86 12.86 -12.92
N LEU A 336 -12.68 12.64 -13.95
CA LEU A 336 -14.15 12.54 -13.82
C LEU A 336 -14.60 11.21 -13.21
N VAL A 337 -13.75 10.20 -13.17
CA VAL A 337 -13.98 8.94 -12.48
C VAL A 337 -13.37 8.99 -11.07
N TYR A 338 -12.18 9.58 -10.93
CA TYR A 338 -11.45 9.62 -9.67
C TYR A 338 -12.09 10.52 -8.62
N ALA A 339 -12.44 11.75 -8.97
CA ALA A 339 -12.99 12.70 -8.03
C ALA A 339 -14.33 12.24 -7.38
N PRO A 340 -15.31 11.67 -8.10
CA PRO A 340 -16.49 11.08 -7.49
C PRO A 340 -16.19 9.97 -6.49
N CYS A 341 -15.20 9.09 -6.77
CA CYS A 341 -14.77 8.07 -5.81
C CYS A 341 -14.28 8.69 -4.50
N ILE A 342 -13.49 9.77 -4.59
CA ILE A 342 -12.98 10.48 -3.41
C ILE A 342 -14.13 11.20 -2.65
N TYR A 343 -15.04 11.87 -3.36
CA TYR A 343 -16.16 12.57 -2.73
C TYR A 343 -17.14 11.61 -2.04
N LEU A 344 -17.36 10.40 -2.57
CA LEU A 344 -18.13 9.38 -1.87
C LEU A 344 -17.51 9.06 -0.50
N GLY A 345 -16.18 8.92 -0.45
CA GLY A 345 -15.48 8.73 0.81
C GLY A 345 -15.61 9.92 1.76
N ALA A 346 -15.58 11.15 1.25
CA ALA A 346 -15.80 12.36 2.05
C ALA A 346 -17.20 12.38 2.68
N VAL A 347 -18.23 12.12 1.88
CA VAL A 347 -19.63 12.08 2.33
C VAL A 347 -19.82 11.05 3.43
N VAL A 348 -19.34 9.81 3.24
CA VAL A 348 -19.51 8.77 4.26
C VAL A 348 -18.69 9.05 5.52
N SER A 349 -17.57 9.74 5.41
CA SER A 349 -16.77 10.14 6.58
C SER A 349 -17.50 11.20 7.42
N PHE A 350 -18.12 12.21 6.79
CA PHE A 350 -18.95 13.17 7.51
C PHE A 350 -20.21 12.52 8.10
N LEU A 351 -20.87 11.61 7.35
CA LEU A 351 -22.01 10.86 7.88
C LEU A 351 -21.62 10.01 9.09
N ALA A 352 -20.45 9.36 9.07
CA ALA A 352 -19.95 8.60 10.21
C ALA A 352 -19.77 9.47 11.46
N ALA A 353 -19.25 10.68 11.31
CA ALA A 353 -19.10 11.62 12.42
C ALA A 353 -20.45 12.04 13.03
N LEU A 354 -21.53 12.11 12.21
CA LEU A 354 -22.86 12.56 12.61
C LEU A 354 -23.78 11.42 13.12
N VAL A 355 -23.49 10.16 12.74
CA VAL A 355 -24.36 9.00 12.93
C VAL A 355 -24.18 8.32 14.28
N VAL A 356 -23.20 8.74 15.08
CA VAL A 356 -22.94 8.14 16.39
C VAL A 356 -24.22 8.01 17.21
N GLY A 357 -24.62 6.76 17.46
CA GLY A 357 -25.83 6.45 18.24
C GLY A 357 -27.18 6.45 17.47
N HIS A 358 -27.21 6.76 16.15
CA HIS A 358 -28.46 6.89 15.41
C HIS A 358 -28.84 5.68 14.56
N SER A 359 -27.89 5.01 13.89
CA SER A 359 -28.19 3.86 13.04
C SER A 359 -26.99 2.95 12.79
N ARG A 360 -27.04 1.71 13.30
CA ARG A 360 -26.04 0.67 13.07
C ARG A 360 -25.94 0.27 11.59
N VAL A 361 -27.08 0.21 10.90
CA VAL A 361 -27.13 -0.12 9.46
C VAL A 361 -26.44 0.94 8.64
N LEU A 362 -26.68 2.23 8.95
CA LEU A 362 -26.02 3.33 8.25
C LEU A 362 -24.50 3.34 8.51
N ALA A 363 -24.05 2.98 9.70
CA ALA A 363 -22.64 2.83 10.02
C ALA A 363 -21.97 1.75 9.13
N ILE A 364 -22.61 0.57 8.99
CA ILE A 364 -22.11 -0.51 8.10
C ILE A 364 -22.10 -0.03 6.64
N ALA A 365 -23.13 0.69 6.18
CA ALA A 365 -23.17 1.23 4.83
C ALA A 365 -22.04 2.25 4.59
N CYS A 366 -21.77 3.13 5.55
CA CYS A 366 -20.66 4.09 5.50
C CYS A 366 -19.30 3.36 5.39
N LEU A 367 -19.06 2.36 6.23
CA LEU A 367 -17.85 1.54 6.18
C LEU A 367 -17.71 0.83 4.81
N THR A 368 -18.81 0.26 4.31
CA THR A 368 -18.81 -0.44 3.01
C THR A 368 -18.40 0.51 1.88
N VAL A 369 -18.99 1.71 1.82
CA VAL A 369 -18.72 2.69 0.75
C VAL A 369 -17.39 3.40 0.92
N SER A 370 -16.80 3.42 2.12
CA SER A 370 -15.51 4.04 2.39
C SER A 370 -14.33 3.46 1.59
N ILE A 371 -14.52 2.33 0.91
CA ILE A 371 -13.52 1.73 0.02
C ILE A 371 -13.31 2.49 -1.30
N MET A 372 -14.28 3.31 -1.71
CA MET A 372 -14.27 3.95 -3.03
C MET A 372 -13.05 4.84 -3.28
N PRO A 373 -12.61 5.71 -2.34
CA PRO A 373 -11.37 6.47 -2.50
C PRO A 373 -10.14 5.58 -2.68
N GLU A 374 -10.03 4.51 -1.90
CA GLU A 374 -8.92 3.56 -1.96
C GLU A 374 -8.86 2.86 -3.31
N THR A 375 -9.99 2.35 -3.80
CA THR A 375 -10.08 1.68 -5.10
C THR A 375 -9.70 2.64 -6.25
N GLY A 376 -10.23 3.87 -6.23
CA GLY A 376 -9.90 4.88 -7.23
C GLY A 376 -8.41 5.24 -7.20
N THR A 377 -7.82 5.32 -6.02
CA THR A 377 -6.43 5.68 -5.78
C THR A 377 -5.45 4.62 -6.24
N PHE A 378 -5.78 3.33 -6.10
CA PHE A 378 -4.94 2.27 -6.67
C PHE A 378 -5.11 2.10 -8.18
N ALA A 379 -6.28 2.42 -8.75
CA ALA A 379 -6.53 2.25 -10.17
C ALA A 379 -6.03 3.42 -11.03
N ILE A 380 -6.29 4.66 -10.64
CA ILE A 380 -6.19 5.82 -11.54
C ILE A 380 -4.81 6.48 -11.51
N PRO A 381 -4.22 6.89 -10.37
CA PRO A 381 -2.92 7.56 -10.35
C PRO A 381 -1.80 6.73 -10.98
N PHE A 382 -1.73 5.44 -10.64
CA PHE A 382 -0.70 4.55 -11.17
C PHE A 382 -0.88 4.30 -12.67
N GLY A 383 -2.12 4.13 -13.14
CA GLY A 383 -2.43 3.98 -14.57
C GLY A 383 -2.13 5.25 -15.37
N LEU A 384 -2.43 6.41 -14.83
CA LEU A 384 -2.15 7.70 -15.49
C LEU A 384 -0.64 7.93 -15.64
N ILE A 385 0.15 7.68 -14.60
CA ILE A 385 1.61 7.78 -14.66
C ILE A 385 2.20 6.80 -15.69
N ALA A 386 1.74 5.55 -15.69
CA ALA A 386 2.21 4.57 -16.67
C ALA A 386 1.97 5.02 -18.10
N THR A 387 0.79 5.61 -18.37
CA THR A 387 0.42 6.15 -19.70
C THR A 387 1.28 7.34 -20.09
N LEU A 388 1.53 8.28 -19.16
CA LEU A 388 2.35 9.46 -19.39
C LEU A 388 3.81 9.08 -19.66
N ASN A 389 4.34 8.11 -18.94
CA ASN A 389 5.71 7.64 -19.10
C ASN A 389 5.90 6.93 -20.45
N LYS A 390 4.95 6.09 -20.85
CA LYS A 390 5.01 5.46 -22.18
C LYS A 390 5.12 6.49 -23.30
N ARG A 391 4.35 7.58 -23.23
CA ARG A 391 4.44 8.69 -24.22
C ARG A 391 5.79 9.40 -24.14
N ALA A 392 6.30 9.65 -22.92
CA ALA A 392 7.60 10.27 -22.75
C ALA A 392 8.74 9.42 -23.33
N GLU A 393 8.65 8.09 -23.20
CA GLU A 393 9.58 7.14 -23.83
C GLU A 393 9.46 7.15 -25.36
N GLU A 394 8.25 7.21 -25.90
CA GLU A 394 8.00 7.36 -27.35
C GLU A 394 8.58 8.69 -27.90
N GLU A 395 8.65 9.74 -27.07
CA GLU A 395 9.30 11.03 -27.38
C GLU A 395 10.83 11.01 -27.14
N GLY A 396 11.42 9.84 -26.82
CA GLY A 396 12.86 9.68 -26.56
C GLY A 396 13.35 10.20 -25.22
N ARG A 397 12.43 10.51 -24.30
CA ARG A 397 12.79 10.97 -22.93
C ARG A 397 12.97 9.77 -22.01
N GLN A 398 14.09 9.73 -21.29
CA GLN A 398 14.31 8.73 -20.25
C GLN A 398 13.47 9.05 -19.02
N VAL A 399 12.58 8.13 -18.62
CA VAL A 399 11.73 8.24 -17.42
C VAL A 399 11.86 6.99 -16.58
N SER A 400 11.96 7.15 -15.27
CA SER A 400 11.97 6.03 -14.34
C SER A 400 10.57 5.82 -13.77
N THR A 401 9.77 4.99 -14.44
CA THR A 401 8.42 4.62 -13.99
C THR A 401 8.45 3.99 -12.59
N ALA A 402 9.42 3.10 -12.33
CA ALA A 402 9.56 2.45 -11.03
C ALA A 402 9.78 3.46 -9.89
N LEU A 403 10.62 4.48 -10.11
CA LEU A 403 10.87 5.53 -9.12
C LEU A 403 9.60 6.36 -8.86
N GLN A 404 8.86 6.73 -9.91
CA GLN A 404 7.61 7.48 -9.76
C GLN A 404 6.56 6.70 -8.98
N MET A 405 6.41 5.39 -9.27
CA MET A 405 5.52 4.51 -8.52
C MET A 405 5.93 4.39 -7.04
N ALA A 406 7.22 4.25 -6.77
CA ALA A 406 7.75 4.22 -5.40
C ALA A 406 7.48 5.53 -4.65
N MET A 407 7.64 6.67 -5.31
CA MET A 407 7.37 7.99 -4.72
C MET A 407 5.88 8.22 -4.46
N LEU A 408 4.98 7.79 -5.35
CA LEU A 408 3.54 7.81 -5.06
C LEU A 408 3.19 6.95 -3.85
N ASN A 409 3.82 5.78 -3.73
CA ASN A 409 3.62 4.92 -2.57
C ASN A 409 4.17 5.57 -1.28
N ALA A 410 5.26 6.34 -1.35
CA ALA A 410 5.74 7.12 -0.22
C ALA A 410 4.73 8.21 0.23
N CYS A 411 3.96 8.78 -0.70
CA CYS A 411 2.90 9.73 -0.35
C CYS A 411 1.72 9.07 0.40
N VAL A 412 1.51 7.76 0.23
CA VAL A 412 0.59 6.97 1.06
C VAL A 412 1.00 7.07 2.52
N THR A 413 2.27 6.79 2.81
CA THR A 413 2.79 6.79 4.18
C THR A 413 2.68 8.16 4.84
N VAL A 414 2.93 9.24 4.11
CA VAL A 414 2.75 10.61 4.62
C VAL A 414 1.30 10.88 5.04
N GLY A 415 0.31 10.47 4.22
CA GLY A 415 -1.10 10.61 4.57
C GLY A 415 -1.48 9.80 5.81
N GLN A 416 -0.97 8.59 5.95
CA GLN A 416 -1.17 7.73 7.13
C GLN A 416 -0.59 8.37 8.39
N GLU A 417 0.66 8.87 8.33
CA GLU A 417 1.31 9.57 9.45
C GLU A 417 0.49 10.76 9.95
N VAL A 418 0.02 11.61 9.03
CA VAL A 418 -0.80 12.77 9.39
C VAL A 418 -2.07 12.33 10.15
N CYS A 419 -2.73 11.26 9.73
CA CYS A 419 -3.92 10.74 10.40
C CYS A 419 -3.60 10.22 11.81
N HIS A 420 -2.56 9.40 11.96
CA HIS A 420 -2.16 8.82 13.25
C HIS A 420 -1.73 9.90 14.26
N LEU A 421 -0.91 10.86 13.83
CA LEU A 421 -0.47 11.98 14.66
C LEU A 421 -1.65 12.87 15.05
N ALA A 422 -2.54 13.18 14.12
CA ALA A 422 -3.71 14.01 14.40
C ALA A 422 -4.61 13.35 15.47
N LEU A 423 -4.93 12.06 15.34
CA LEU A 423 -5.74 11.37 16.33
C LEU A 423 -5.03 11.29 17.68
N SER A 424 -3.72 10.98 17.72
CA SER A 424 -2.95 10.95 18.97
C SER A 424 -3.01 12.30 19.70
N VAL A 425 -2.93 13.42 18.98
CA VAL A 425 -3.05 14.78 19.57
C VAL A 425 -4.48 15.03 20.08
N ILE A 426 -5.50 14.57 19.35
CA ILE A 426 -6.92 14.72 19.76
C ILE A 426 -7.19 13.89 21.02
N GLU A 427 -6.74 12.65 21.08
CA GLU A 427 -6.87 11.74 22.25
C GLU A 427 -6.16 12.25 23.51
N HIS A 428 -5.09 13.04 23.34
CA HIS A 428 -4.45 13.69 24.46
C HIS A 428 -5.32 14.77 25.12
N ARG A 429 -6.29 15.32 24.38
CA ARG A 429 -7.16 16.43 24.83
C ARG A 429 -8.57 15.98 25.24
N MET A 430 -9.02 14.81 24.77
CA MET A 430 -10.36 14.30 25.04
C MET A 430 -10.38 12.77 25.12
N GLU A 431 -11.46 12.23 25.69
CA GLU A 431 -11.64 10.79 25.76
C GLU A 431 -11.72 10.16 24.37
N LEU A 432 -11.22 8.91 24.21
CA LEU A 432 -11.22 8.16 22.95
C LEU A 432 -12.58 8.17 22.24
N LYS A 433 -13.66 7.99 23.01
CA LYS A 433 -15.03 7.94 22.48
C LYS A 433 -15.44 9.24 21.78
N ALA A 434 -14.97 10.39 22.25
CA ALA A 434 -15.20 11.71 21.67
C ALA A 434 -14.17 12.04 20.59
N ALA A 435 -12.98 11.48 20.65
CA ALA A 435 -11.90 11.68 19.68
C ALA A 435 -12.20 11.01 18.32
N LEU A 436 -12.79 9.82 18.32
CA LEU A 436 -13.06 9.03 17.11
C LEU A 436 -13.94 9.74 16.07
N PRO A 437 -15.07 10.41 16.41
CA PRO A 437 -15.81 11.21 15.43
C PRO A 437 -14.98 12.34 14.82
N CYS A 438 -14.07 12.95 15.58
CA CYS A 438 -13.22 14.02 15.09
C CYS A 438 -12.25 13.54 13.99
N VAL A 439 -11.75 12.29 14.07
CA VAL A 439 -10.90 11.74 13.01
C VAL A 439 -11.68 11.52 11.71
N PHE A 440 -12.96 11.17 11.79
CA PHE A 440 -13.81 11.07 10.59
C PHE A 440 -14.16 12.43 9.99
N ILE A 441 -14.28 13.50 10.80
CA ILE A 441 -14.36 14.88 10.29
C ILE A 441 -13.08 15.25 9.55
N LEU A 442 -11.90 14.97 10.13
CA LEU A 442 -10.61 15.18 9.47
C LEU A 442 -10.54 14.43 8.15
N ALA A 443 -10.95 13.15 8.15
CA ALA A 443 -11.04 12.33 6.95
C ALA A 443 -11.93 12.96 5.87
N GLY A 444 -13.13 13.39 6.25
CA GLY A 444 -14.08 14.06 5.36
C GLY A 444 -13.52 15.34 4.74
N VAL A 445 -12.86 16.17 5.54
CA VAL A 445 -12.19 17.40 5.06
C VAL A 445 -11.06 17.07 4.09
N ALA A 446 -10.16 16.14 4.46
CA ALA A 446 -9.05 15.75 3.63
C ALA A 446 -9.51 15.16 2.28
N LEU A 447 -10.52 14.28 2.31
CA LEU A 447 -11.12 13.70 1.11
C LEU A 447 -11.83 14.76 0.25
N SER A 448 -12.51 15.73 0.86
CA SER A 448 -13.14 16.83 0.10
C SER A 448 -12.11 17.68 -0.64
N LEU A 449 -11.01 18.04 0.03
CA LEU A 449 -9.89 18.73 -0.59
C LEU A 449 -9.20 17.88 -1.67
N GLY A 450 -9.03 16.57 -1.41
CA GLY A 450 -8.49 15.61 -2.36
C GLY A 450 -9.35 15.49 -3.62
N GLY A 451 -10.68 15.42 -3.47
CA GLY A 451 -11.63 15.37 -4.58
C GLY A 451 -11.63 16.65 -5.41
N ALA A 452 -11.60 17.82 -4.76
CA ALA A 452 -11.50 19.11 -5.43
C ALA A 452 -10.18 19.23 -6.20
N SER A 453 -9.06 18.80 -5.59
CA SER A 453 -7.75 18.76 -6.25
C SER A 453 -7.75 17.78 -7.43
N ALA A 454 -8.36 16.61 -7.30
CA ALA A 454 -8.46 15.62 -8.37
C ALA A 454 -9.24 16.13 -9.60
N LEU A 455 -10.28 16.96 -9.42
CA LEU A 455 -10.97 17.61 -10.54
C LEU A 455 -10.09 18.56 -11.33
N CYS A 456 -9.08 19.16 -10.68
CA CYS A 456 -8.12 20.08 -11.30
C CYS A 456 -6.95 19.37 -11.99
N LEU A 457 -6.90 18.01 -12.00
CA LEU A 457 -5.86 17.27 -12.69
C LEU A 457 -5.90 17.55 -14.20
N ASP A 458 -4.75 17.88 -14.77
CA ASP A 458 -4.57 17.99 -16.21
C ASP A 458 -4.35 16.60 -16.83
N ASP A 459 -5.45 15.93 -17.12
CA ASP A 459 -5.48 14.61 -17.77
C ASP A 459 -5.73 14.70 -19.28
N SER A 460 -5.62 15.90 -19.86
CA SER A 460 -5.80 16.13 -21.29
C SER A 460 -4.76 15.31 -22.07
N PRO A 461 -5.16 14.58 -23.13
CA PRO A 461 -4.19 14.02 -24.06
C PRO A 461 -3.45 15.22 -24.68
N ALA A 462 -2.14 15.36 -24.36
CA ALA A 462 -1.32 16.40 -24.97
C ALA A 462 -1.42 16.25 -26.49
N THR A 463 -2.21 17.09 -27.13
CA THR A 463 -2.30 17.17 -28.58
C THR A 463 -0.98 17.77 -29.06
N SER A 464 -0.15 16.95 -29.71
CA SER A 464 1.05 17.38 -30.42
C SER A 464 0.77 18.49 -31.47
N ALA A 465 -0.49 18.74 -31.78
CA ALA A 465 -0.95 19.79 -32.67
C ALA A 465 -0.81 21.22 -32.13
N GLY A 466 -0.82 21.41 -30.80
CA GLY A 466 -0.73 22.76 -30.20
C GLY A 466 0.68 23.37 -30.19
N ARG A 467 1.73 22.55 -30.24
CA ARG A 467 3.13 23.05 -30.26
C ARG A 467 3.65 23.37 -31.67
N GLN A 468 3.14 22.70 -32.72
CA GLN A 468 3.50 23.06 -34.10
C GLN A 468 2.83 24.38 -34.55
N ALA A 469 1.66 24.73 -34.00
CA ALA A 469 1.01 26.01 -34.26
C ALA A 469 1.69 27.20 -33.57
N ALA A 470 2.39 26.97 -32.45
CA ALA A 470 3.13 28.01 -31.75
C ALA A 470 4.52 28.27 -32.36
N SER A 471 5.21 27.23 -32.87
CA SER A 471 6.51 27.38 -33.54
C SER A 471 6.40 27.85 -34.97
N GLY A 472 5.25 27.70 -35.61
CA GLY A 472 5.01 28.19 -36.97
C GLY A 472 4.71 29.70 -37.08
N LYS A 473 4.42 30.36 -35.93
CA LYS A 473 4.16 31.83 -35.92
C LYS A 473 5.38 32.68 -35.59
N GLU A 474 6.48 32.09 -35.16
CA GLU A 474 7.74 32.85 -34.93
C GLU A 474 8.68 32.84 -36.18
N GLY A 475 8.32 32.12 -37.24
CA GLY A 475 9.11 32.04 -38.49
C GLY A 475 8.66 32.96 -39.63
N GLU A 476 7.54 33.70 -39.47
CA GLU A 476 7.02 34.59 -40.56
C GLU A 476 7.11 36.10 -40.23
N SER A 477 7.85 36.49 -39.23
CA SER A 477 8.15 37.93 -38.96
C SER A 477 9.65 38.12 -38.73
N GLY A 478 10.43 37.93 -39.79
CA GLY A 478 11.85 38.26 -39.83
C GLY A 478 12.28 38.53 -41.22
#